data_b63a7292f8d8bd5924186b4e067557dc
#
_entry.id   b63a7292f8d8bd5924186b4e067557dc
#
_cell.length_a   1.000
_cell.length_b   1.000
_cell.length_c   1.000
_cell.angle_alpha   90.00
_cell.angle_beta   90.00
_cell.angle_gamma   90.00
#
_symmetry.space_group_name_H-M   'P 1'
#
loop_
_entity.id
_entity.type
_entity.pdbx_description
1 polymer ?
#
loop_
_entity_poly.entity_id
_entity_poly.type
_entity_poly.pdbx_seq_one_letter_code
_entity_poly.pdbx_strand_id
1 'polypeptide(L)'
;MNSSALALKPLTAEAFAPFGQVLQKKDRFLEEINYGLTRKYADLATVDVSDASGQTGVHLFSSSPVSLPLRIEILERHPLGSQAFYPLHKRPFLVVVAPAGDVPQAADVRAFISNGAQGIN
;
A
#
# COMPACT_ATOMS: atom_id res chain seq x y z
N MET A 1 7.04 -27.21 13.95
CA MET A 1 6.38 -26.39 12.92
C MET A 1 7.43 -25.43 12.34
N ASN A 2 7.60 -25.46 11.05
CA ASN A 2 8.58 -24.63 10.39
C ASN A 2 8.00 -23.24 10.12
N SER A 3 8.71 -22.22 10.55
CA SER A 3 8.41 -20.87 10.11
C SER A 3 9.31 -20.52 8.92
N SER A 4 8.72 -19.94 7.89
CA SER A 4 9.45 -19.49 6.72
C SER A 4 9.62 -18.00 6.78
N ALA A 5 10.83 -17.53 6.46
CA ALA A 5 11.07 -16.10 6.31
C ALA A 5 10.48 -15.61 5.00
N LEU A 6 9.76 -14.50 5.06
CA LEU A 6 9.29 -13.81 3.88
C LEU A 6 10.44 -13.02 3.27
N ALA A 7 10.60 -13.14 1.95
CA ALA A 7 11.52 -12.25 1.25
C ALA A 7 10.98 -10.83 1.29
N LEU A 8 11.78 -9.90 1.80
CA LEU A 8 11.44 -8.49 1.81
C LEU A 8 11.93 -7.87 0.51
N LYS A 9 11.00 -7.41 -0.33
CA LYS A 9 11.31 -6.84 -1.65
C LYS A 9 11.01 -5.36 -1.68
N PRO A 10 11.74 -4.59 -2.51
CA PRO A 10 11.37 -3.21 -2.76
C PRO A 10 9.93 -3.11 -3.31
N LEU A 11 9.20 -2.10 -2.87
CA LEU A 11 7.87 -1.83 -3.37
C LEU A 11 7.96 -1.24 -4.79
N THR A 12 7.48 -1.99 -5.77
CA THR A 12 7.41 -1.53 -7.17
C THR A 12 6.00 -1.74 -7.70
N ALA A 13 5.62 -0.94 -8.69
CA ALA A 13 4.31 -1.06 -9.31
C ALA A 13 4.09 -2.47 -9.89
N GLU A 14 5.12 -3.04 -10.51
CA GLU A 14 5.06 -4.36 -11.14
C GLU A 14 4.89 -5.48 -10.11
N ALA A 15 5.71 -5.46 -9.07
CA ALA A 15 5.68 -6.50 -8.04
C ALA A 15 4.40 -6.44 -7.20
N PHE A 16 3.86 -5.24 -6.99
CA PHE A 16 2.66 -5.03 -6.18
C PHE A 16 1.36 -5.16 -6.99
N ALA A 17 1.41 -5.22 -8.31
CA ALA A 17 0.23 -5.25 -9.18
C ALA A 17 -0.81 -6.31 -8.81
N PRO A 18 -0.47 -7.54 -8.37
CA PRO A 18 -1.45 -8.52 -7.95
C PRO A 18 -2.27 -8.11 -6.71
N PHE A 19 -1.79 -7.13 -5.95
CA PHE A 19 -2.39 -6.74 -4.66
C PHE A 19 -3.05 -5.37 -4.71
N GLY A 20 -2.61 -4.48 -5.59
CA GLY A 20 -3.13 -3.12 -5.67
C GLY A 20 -2.21 -2.21 -6.48
N GLN A 21 -2.30 -0.93 -6.21
CA GLN A 21 -1.52 0.09 -6.90
C GLN A 21 -0.50 0.73 -5.97
N VAL A 22 0.62 1.16 -6.53
CA VAL A 22 1.61 1.96 -5.83
C VAL A 22 1.37 3.43 -6.16
N LEU A 23 1.22 4.24 -5.12
CA LEU A 23 0.98 5.68 -5.25
C LEU A 23 2.32 6.38 -5.22
N GLN A 24 2.75 6.88 -6.36
CA GLN A 24 4.05 7.55 -6.48
C GLN A 24 4.04 8.51 -7.66
N LYS A 25 4.94 9.47 -7.63
CA LYS A 25 5.18 10.32 -8.78
C LYS A 25 5.69 9.46 -9.94
N LYS A 26 5.09 9.64 -11.10
CA LYS A 26 5.59 9.03 -12.33
C LYS A 26 6.80 9.85 -12.83
N ASP A 27 7.55 9.29 -13.77
CA ASP A 27 8.74 9.93 -14.34
C ASP A 27 8.44 11.32 -14.91
N ARG A 28 7.19 11.54 -15.28
CA ARG A 28 6.72 12.85 -15.70
C ARG A 28 5.35 13.13 -15.10
N PHE A 29 5.09 14.39 -14.79
CA PHE A 29 3.79 14.84 -14.32
C PHE A 29 2.80 14.89 -15.50
N LEU A 30 1.50 14.78 -15.18
CA LEU A 30 0.45 14.83 -16.19
C LEU A 30 0.10 16.25 -16.57
N GLU A 31 0.20 17.19 -15.64
CA GLU A 31 -0.33 18.53 -15.83
C GLU A 31 0.34 19.51 -14.88
N GLU A 32 0.72 20.67 -15.40
CA GLU A 32 1.08 21.83 -14.57
C GLU A 32 -0.16 22.69 -14.37
N ILE A 33 -0.42 23.07 -13.13
CA ILE A 33 -1.53 23.94 -12.76
C ILE A 33 -1.02 25.15 -11.96
N ASN A 34 -1.90 26.09 -11.68
CA ASN A 34 -1.57 27.29 -10.89
C ASN A 34 -0.35 28.05 -11.46
N TYR A 35 -0.40 28.36 -12.74
CA TYR A 35 0.66 29.09 -13.45
C TYR A 35 2.02 28.36 -13.42
N GLY A 36 2.01 27.04 -13.48
CA GLY A 36 3.23 26.24 -13.46
C GLY A 36 3.84 26.03 -12.07
N LEU A 37 3.19 26.52 -11.02
CA LEU A 37 3.69 26.37 -9.66
C LEU A 37 3.42 25.01 -9.06
N THR A 38 2.49 24.25 -9.64
CA THR A 38 2.08 22.94 -9.12
C THR A 38 2.11 21.90 -10.23
N ARG A 39 2.64 20.74 -9.90
CA ARG A 39 2.61 19.55 -10.76
C ARG A 39 1.58 18.58 -10.21
N LYS A 40 0.63 18.19 -11.04
CA LYS A 40 -0.46 17.30 -10.67
C LYS A 40 -0.17 15.91 -11.24
N TYR A 41 -0.09 14.94 -10.35
CA TYR A 41 0.02 13.52 -10.69
C TYR A 41 -1.31 12.86 -10.41
N ALA A 42 -2.19 12.86 -11.40
CA ALA A 42 -3.56 12.43 -11.22
C ALA A 42 -3.75 10.93 -11.49
N ASP A 43 -4.86 10.40 -10.99
CA ASP A 43 -5.35 9.05 -11.32
C ASP A 43 -4.33 7.94 -11.05
N LEU A 44 -3.60 8.07 -9.94
CA LEU A 44 -2.63 7.05 -9.54
C LEU A 44 -3.30 5.75 -9.09
N ALA A 45 -4.50 5.85 -8.53
CA ALA A 45 -5.31 4.73 -8.11
C ALA A 45 -6.76 5.16 -7.96
N THR A 46 -7.66 4.19 -7.85
CA THR A 46 -9.07 4.43 -7.54
C THR A 46 -9.37 3.83 -6.18
N VAL A 47 -9.92 4.66 -5.29
CA VAL A 47 -10.41 4.20 -3.99
C VAL A 47 -11.90 3.91 -4.14
N ASP A 48 -12.26 2.64 -4.16
CA ASP A 48 -13.63 2.19 -4.36
C ASP A 48 -14.22 1.71 -3.04
N VAL A 49 -15.32 2.32 -2.63
CA VAL A 49 -16.08 1.98 -1.43
C VAL A 49 -17.57 1.85 -1.75
N SER A 50 -17.91 1.60 -3.00
CA SER A 50 -19.30 1.61 -3.47
C SER A 50 -20.12 0.40 -3.04
N ASP A 51 -19.46 -0.71 -2.69
CA ASP A 51 -20.14 -1.92 -2.26
C ASP A 51 -20.83 -1.73 -0.89
N ALA A 52 -21.99 -2.36 -0.75
CA ALA A 52 -22.76 -2.38 0.51
C ALA A 52 -23.00 -0.98 1.11
N SER A 53 -23.19 0.03 0.28
CA SER A 53 -23.41 1.42 0.71
C SER A 53 -22.28 1.97 1.55
N GLY A 54 -21.05 1.63 1.17
CA GLY A 54 -19.85 2.10 1.86
C GLY A 54 -19.73 3.61 1.91
N GLN A 55 -19.04 4.10 2.91
CA GLN A 55 -18.74 5.52 3.09
C GLN A 55 -17.24 5.71 3.14
N THR A 56 -16.77 6.80 2.54
CA THR A 56 -15.34 7.16 2.59
C THR A 56 -15.01 7.81 3.94
N GLY A 57 -13.79 7.61 4.38
CA GLY A 57 -13.26 8.28 5.55
C GLY A 57 -11.77 8.57 5.37
N VAL A 58 -11.27 9.53 6.13
CA VAL A 58 -9.85 9.84 6.16
C VAL A 58 -9.37 9.70 7.60
N HIS A 59 -8.31 8.92 7.79
CA HIS A 59 -7.77 8.64 9.12
C HIS A 59 -6.26 8.89 9.13
N LEU A 60 -5.75 9.25 10.28
CA LEU A 60 -4.32 9.33 10.52
C LEU A 60 -3.93 8.19 11.46
N PHE A 61 -2.86 7.48 11.09
CA PHE A 61 -2.31 6.41 11.91
C PHE A 61 -0.91 6.81 12.36
N SER A 62 -0.67 6.67 13.65
CA SER A 62 0.66 6.85 14.22
C SER A 62 1.13 5.50 14.74
N SER A 63 2.19 4.97 14.12
CA SER A 63 2.69 3.65 14.45
C SER A 63 4.11 3.74 15.00
N SER A 64 4.40 2.87 15.95
CA SER A 64 5.76 2.73 16.48
C SER A 64 6.65 2.02 15.46
N PRO A 65 7.93 2.37 15.39
CA PRO A 65 8.89 1.63 14.57
C PRO A 65 8.97 0.17 14.99
N VAL A 66 9.21 -0.69 14.01
CA VAL A 66 9.43 -2.12 14.27
C VAL A 66 10.87 -2.50 13.91
N SER A 67 11.35 -3.55 14.56
CA SER A 67 12.67 -4.12 14.26
C SER A 67 12.48 -5.44 13.53
N LEU A 68 13.39 -5.72 12.61
CA LEU A 68 13.43 -7.01 11.92
C LEU A 68 14.40 -7.95 12.66
N PRO A 69 14.11 -9.25 12.70
CA PRO A 69 12.96 -9.92 12.13
C PRO A 69 11.66 -9.61 12.87
N LEU A 70 10.58 -9.53 12.13
CA LEU A 70 9.24 -9.28 12.66
C LEU A 70 8.34 -10.49 12.36
N ARG A 71 7.69 -11.03 13.37
CA ARG A 71 6.71 -12.09 13.18
C ARG A 71 5.37 -11.52 12.75
N ILE A 72 4.82 -12.02 11.66
CA ILE A 72 3.50 -11.62 11.19
C ILE A 72 2.46 -12.52 11.83
N GLU A 73 1.59 -11.93 12.63
CA GLU A 73 0.54 -12.65 13.37
C GLU A 73 -0.86 -12.28 12.94
N ILE A 74 -1.04 -11.08 12.35
CA ILE A 74 -2.35 -10.55 12.00
C ILE A 74 -2.31 -9.98 10.59
N LEU A 75 -3.32 -10.33 9.80
CA LEU A 75 -3.64 -9.68 8.54
C LEU A 75 -5.09 -9.24 8.58
N GLU A 76 -5.35 -8.05 8.07
CA GLU A 76 -6.72 -7.52 7.94
C GLU A 76 -7.25 -7.70 6.53
N ARG A 77 -8.53 -7.95 6.42
CA ARG A 77 -9.22 -8.07 5.14
C ARG A 77 -10.31 -7.01 5.03
N HIS A 78 -10.33 -6.30 3.90
CA HIS A 78 -11.34 -5.29 3.59
C HIS A 78 -12.09 -5.69 2.32
N PRO A 79 -13.10 -6.57 2.40
CA PRO A 79 -13.73 -7.15 1.21
C PRO A 79 -14.69 -6.21 0.50
N LEU A 80 -15.12 -5.11 1.15
CA LEU A 80 -16.15 -4.22 0.61
C LEU A 80 -15.60 -2.96 -0.05
N GLY A 81 -14.31 -2.77 -0.05
CA GLY A 81 -13.72 -1.59 -0.64
C GLY A 81 -12.20 -1.63 -0.62
N SER A 82 -11.59 -0.52 -0.93
CA SER A 82 -10.13 -0.38 -0.89
C SER A 82 -9.71 0.64 0.15
N GLN A 83 -8.44 0.62 0.49
CA GLN A 83 -7.86 1.51 1.47
C GLN A 83 -6.51 2.00 0.98
N ALA A 84 -6.35 3.32 0.90
CA ALA A 84 -5.11 3.93 0.47
C ALA A 84 -4.31 4.41 1.68
N PHE A 85 -3.01 4.16 1.66
CA PHE A 85 -2.06 4.63 2.67
C PHE A 85 -0.98 5.46 2.01
N TYR A 86 -0.69 6.63 2.56
CA TYR A 86 0.42 7.44 2.10
C TYR A 86 1.22 7.97 3.30
N PRO A 87 2.56 7.80 3.31
CA PRO A 87 3.38 8.22 4.45
C PRO A 87 3.53 9.74 4.50
N LEU A 88 3.33 10.34 5.65
CA LEU A 88 3.48 11.77 5.84
C LEU A 88 4.93 12.17 6.16
N HIS A 89 5.71 11.27 6.74
CA HIS A 89 7.06 11.57 7.19
C HIS A 89 8.16 11.08 6.25
N LYS A 90 7.81 10.62 5.06
CA LYS A 90 8.76 10.11 4.06
C LYS A 90 9.70 9.02 4.59
N ARG A 91 9.24 8.24 5.55
CA ARG A 91 9.99 7.10 6.08
C ARG A 91 9.55 5.82 5.41
N PRO A 92 10.49 4.89 5.15
CA PRO A 92 10.12 3.57 4.66
C PRO A 92 9.17 2.88 5.62
N PHE A 93 8.22 2.13 5.06
CA PHE A 93 7.33 1.30 5.85
C PHE A 93 7.16 -0.07 5.21
N LEU A 94 6.81 -1.04 6.04
CA LEU A 94 6.59 -2.41 5.60
C LEU A 94 5.15 -2.59 5.14
N VAL A 95 4.99 -3.34 4.06
CA VAL A 95 3.69 -3.74 3.54
C VAL A 95 3.67 -5.26 3.44
N VAL A 96 2.76 -5.88 4.16
CA VAL A 96 2.58 -7.34 4.11
C VAL A 96 1.18 -7.62 3.62
N VAL A 97 1.08 -8.34 2.52
CA VAL A 97 -0.19 -8.56 1.81
C VAL A 97 -0.35 -10.00 1.39
N ALA A 98 -1.60 -10.37 1.19
CA ALA A 98 -1.99 -11.65 0.57
C ALA A 98 -3.04 -11.38 -0.50
N PRO A 99 -3.20 -12.28 -1.50
CA PRO A 99 -4.24 -12.15 -2.49
C PRO A 99 -5.64 -12.14 -1.87
N ALA A 100 -6.59 -11.54 -2.58
CA ALA A 100 -7.99 -11.57 -2.18
C ALA A 100 -8.48 -13.01 -2.03
N GLY A 101 -9.32 -13.24 -1.05
CA GLY A 101 -9.85 -14.57 -0.74
C GLY A 101 -10.25 -14.70 0.72
N ASP A 102 -10.48 -15.92 1.18
CA ASP A 102 -10.90 -16.16 2.57
C ASP A 102 -9.70 -16.14 3.52
N VAL A 103 -9.11 -17.30 3.77
CA VAL A 103 -7.95 -17.40 4.66
C VAL A 103 -6.69 -17.45 3.83
N PRO A 104 -5.77 -16.51 4.01
CA PRO A 104 -4.52 -16.52 3.23
C PRO A 104 -3.65 -17.71 3.63
N GLN A 105 -3.04 -18.33 2.62
CA GLN A 105 -2.03 -19.34 2.84
C GLN A 105 -0.67 -18.67 3.05
N ALA A 106 0.14 -19.23 3.92
CA ALA A 106 1.47 -18.65 4.19
C ALA A 106 2.32 -18.49 2.91
N ALA A 107 2.18 -19.42 1.97
CA ALA A 107 2.90 -19.37 0.71
C ALA A 107 2.50 -18.20 -0.21
N ASP A 108 1.33 -17.62 0.01
CA ASP A 108 0.80 -16.54 -0.82
C ASP A 108 1.07 -15.14 -0.24
N VAL A 109 1.60 -15.07 0.96
CA VAL A 109 1.91 -13.81 1.64
C VAL A 109 3.19 -13.22 1.04
N ARG A 110 3.17 -11.92 0.81
CA ARG A 110 4.31 -11.17 0.27
C ARG A 110 4.60 -9.95 1.13
N ALA A 111 5.87 -9.61 1.24
CA ALA A 111 6.33 -8.47 2.01
C ALA A 111 7.12 -7.51 1.12
N PHE A 112 6.83 -6.22 1.30
CA PHE A 112 7.47 -5.15 0.55
C PHE A 112 7.94 -4.07 1.52
N ILE A 113 8.96 -3.33 1.09
CA ILE A 113 9.38 -2.13 1.78
C ILE A 113 9.27 -0.94 0.83
N SER A 114 8.59 0.12 1.27
CA SER A 114 8.53 1.36 0.52
C SER A 114 9.85 2.14 0.66
N ASN A 115 10.09 3.06 -0.27
CA ASN A 115 11.23 3.96 -0.18
C ASN A 115 10.92 5.25 0.60
N GLY A 116 9.75 5.35 1.21
CA GLY A 116 9.31 6.54 1.94
C GLY A 116 8.62 7.59 1.07
N ALA A 117 8.70 7.48 -0.24
CA ALA A 117 8.03 8.38 -1.19
C ALA A 117 6.91 7.69 -1.97
N GLN A 118 6.48 6.54 -1.49
CA GLN A 118 5.45 5.71 -2.11
C GLN A 118 4.34 5.43 -1.10
N GLY A 119 3.10 5.48 -1.58
CA GLY A 119 1.95 4.94 -0.87
C GLY A 119 1.41 3.73 -1.61
N ILE A 120 0.35 3.15 -1.08
CA ILE A 120 -0.34 2.00 -1.67
C ILE A 120 -1.85 2.20 -1.63
N ASN A 121 -2.54 1.47 -2.51
CA ASN A 121 -3.99 1.33 -2.48
C ASN A 121 -4.37 -0.11 -2.75
#